data_c569a6a3f98b5f83eaaa2de1a626ea0d
#
_entry.id   c569a6a3f98b5f83eaaa2de1a626ea0d
#
_cell.length_a   1.000
_cell.length_b   1.000
_cell.length_c   1.000
_cell.angle_alpha   90.00
_cell.angle_beta   90.00
_cell.angle_gamma   90.00
#
_symmetry.space_group_name_H-M   'P 1'
#
loop_
_entity.id
_entity.type
_entity.pdbx_description
1 polymer ?
#
loop_
_entity_poly.entity_id
_entity_poly.type
_entity_poly.pdbx_seq_one_letter_code
_entity_poly.pdbx_strand_id
1 'polypeptide(L)'
;IASHSNCRALADHPRNLTDEQIKAVADTGGVIGINSINRFVDPPTLPRLMDHVDHLVKIAGREHVGLGLDFCDYLLEHKSPVERSGMRKGAHLSVEGLAGDRDAPKIPVLLAERGYSPDAIDMIMGENFLRVFRSVFKP
;
A
#
# COMPACT_ATOMS: atom_id res chain seq x y z
N ILE A 1 4.47 -2.88 -13.36
CA ILE A 1 4.10 -2.37 -12.03
C ILE A 1 3.07 -3.27 -11.36
N ALA A 2 3.08 -3.32 -10.02
CA ALA A 2 1.97 -3.77 -9.20
C ALA A 2 1.35 -2.54 -8.53
N SER A 3 0.23 -2.06 -9.06
CA SER A 3 -0.32 -0.75 -8.69
C SER A 3 -0.75 -0.66 -7.22
N HIS A 4 -1.21 -1.79 -6.63
CA HIS A 4 -1.72 -1.86 -5.25
C HIS A 4 -1.67 -3.29 -4.71
N SER A 5 -0.56 -3.69 -4.06
CA SER A 5 -0.36 -5.05 -3.53
C SER A 5 0.53 -5.05 -2.30
N ASN A 6 0.27 -5.97 -1.37
CA ASN A 6 1.02 -6.15 -0.12
C ASN A 6 1.86 -7.45 -0.17
N CYS A 7 2.43 -7.85 0.97
CA CYS A 7 3.33 -8.99 1.09
C CYS A 7 2.60 -10.22 1.63
N ARG A 8 2.61 -11.34 0.91
CA ARG A 8 1.98 -12.59 1.34
C ARG A 8 2.65 -13.17 2.58
N ALA A 9 3.94 -12.97 2.74
CA ALA A 9 4.67 -13.41 3.92
C ALA A 9 4.16 -12.80 5.24
N LEU A 10 3.46 -11.64 5.18
CA LEU A 10 2.93 -10.95 6.35
C LEU A 10 1.41 -11.13 6.52
N ALA A 11 0.69 -11.40 5.44
CA ALA A 11 -0.74 -11.70 5.46
C ALA A 11 -1.04 -12.65 4.29
N ASP A 12 -1.36 -13.91 4.59
CA ASP A 12 -1.59 -14.96 3.58
C ASP A 12 -2.93 -14.71 2.87
N HIS A 13 -2.87 -13.88 1.84
CA HIS A 13 -4.01 -13.57 0.99
C HIS A 13 -3.61 -13.68 -0.49
N PRO A 14 -4.44 -14.25 -1.38
CA PRO A 14 -4.12 -14.45 -2.80
C PRO A 14 -3.77 -13.17 -3.58
N ARG A 15 -4.27 -12.01 -3.13
CA ARG A 15 -3.98 -10.69 -3.70
C ARG A 15 -2.61 -10.16 -3.29
N ASN A 16 -2.02 -10.70 -2.22
CA ASN A 16 -0.68 -10.31 -1.76
C ASN A 16 0.39 -11.05 -2.57
N LEU A 17 1.49 -10.36 -2.84
CA LEU A 17 2.61 -10.88 -3.61
C LEU A 17 3.50 -11.78 -2.76
N THR A 18 4.02 -12.86 -3.35
CA THR A 18 5.12 -13.62 -2.77
C THR A 18 6.43 -12.85 -2.90
N ASP A 19 7.46 -13.22 -2.13
CA ASP A 19 8.77 -12.56 -2.20
C ASP A 19 9.41 -12.72 -3.60
N GLU A 20 9.18 -13.84 -4.27
CA GLU A 20 9.63 -14.06 -5.67
C GLU A 20 8.93 -13.10 -6.64
N GLN A 21 7.62 -12.86 -6.45
CA GLN A 21 6.87 -11.92 -7.28
C GLN A 21 7.29 -10.48 -7.03
N ILE A 22 7.54 -10.12 -5.75
CA ILE A 22 8.08 -8.81 -5.37
C ILE A 22 9.41 -8.57 -6.06
N LYS A 23 10.32 -9.56 -5.96
CA LYS A 23 11.62 -9.49 -6.62
C LYS A 23 11.49 -9.39 -8.14
N ALA A 24 10.62 -10.17 -8.77
CA ALA A 24 10.41 -10.11 -10.21
C ALA A 24 9.94 -8.74 -10.70
N VAL A 25 9.08 -8.05 -9.94
CA VAL A 25 8.69 -6.66 -10.28
C VAL A 25 9.89 -5.72 -10.16
N ALA A 26 10.70 -5.85 -9.12
CA ALA A 26 11.89 -5.01 -8.92
C ALA A 26 12.93 -5.24 -10.03
N ASP A 27 13.20 -6.50 -10.41
CA ASP A 27 14.17 -6.86 -11.46
C ASP A 27 13.81 -6.26 -12.84
N THR A 28 12.53 -5.90 -13.07
CA THR A 28 12.09 -5.15 -14.28
C THR A 28 12.22 -3.64 -14.16
N GLY A 29 12.74 -3.12 -13.05
CA GLY A 29 12.75 -1.68 -12.77
C GLY A 29 11.38 -1.12 -12.36
N GLY A 30 10.42 -2.01 -12.07
CA GLY A 30 9.05 -1.65 -11.73
C GLY A 30 8.87 -1.06 -10.34
N VAL A 31 7.61 -0.83 -9.96
CA VAL A 31 7.23 -0.31 -8.65
C VAL A 31 5.99 -1.06 -8.12
N ILE A 32 5.95 -1.25 -6.81
CA ILE A 32 4.85 -1.90 -6.08
C ILE A 32 4.23 -0.85 -5.16
N GLY A 33 2.96 -0.51 -5.39
CA GLY A 33 2.19 0.36 -4.51
C GLY A 33 1.62 -0.42 -3.33
N ILE A 34 1.85 0.08 -2.12
CA ILE A 34 1.26 -0.51 -0.90
C ILE A 34 -0.25 -0.29 -0.86
N ASN A 35 -1.03 -1.32 -0.56
CA ASN A 35 -2.49 -1.29 -0.53
C ASN A 35 -3.02 -1.15 0.89
N SER A 36 -3.95 -0.21 1.12
CA SER A 36 -4.53 0.05 2.45
C SER A 36 -5.76 -0.80 2.79
N ILE A 37 -6.24 -1.64 1.88
CA ILE A 37 -7.44 -2.45 2.12
C ILE A 37 -7.20 -3.44 3.27
N ASN A 38 -8.09 -3.39 4.27
CA ASN A 38 -7.98 -4.13 5.53
C ASN A 38 -7.87 -5.64 5.37
N ARG A 39 -8.48 -6.23 4.33
CA ARG A 39 -8.44 -7.67 4.03
C ARG A 39 -7.05 -8.18 3.69
N PHE A 40 -6.13 -7.31 3.29
CA PHE A 40 -4.80 -7.66 2.81
C PHE A 40 -3.70 -7.38 3.84
N VAL A 41 -4.11 -6.93 5.04
CA VAL A 41 -3.23 -6.59 6.16
C VAL A 41 -3.74 -7.29 7.42
N ASP A 42 -2.90 -8.06 8.13
CA ASP A 42 -3.27 -8.79 9.33
C ASP A 42 -2.27 -8.58 10.47
N PRO A 43 -2.69 -8.01 11.61
CA PRO A 43 -3.97 -7.32 11.85
C PRO A 43 -4.12 -6.05 10.99
N PRO A 44 -5.36 -5.62 10.66
CA PRO A 44 -5.61 -4.52 9.72
C PRO A 44 -5.39 -3.14 10.36
N THR A 45 -4.17 -2.82 10.71
CA THR A 45 -3.77 -1.57 11.37
C THR A 45 -2.72 -0.83 10.55
N LEU A 46 -2.64 0.49 10.72
CA LEU A 46 -1.63 1.31 10.05
C LEU A 46 -0.20 0.93 10.40
N PRO A 47 0.18 0.62 11.67
CA PRO A 47 1.51 0.11 11.98
C PRO A 47 1.84 -1.18 11.21
N ARG A 48 0.87 -2.10 11.08
CA ARG A 48 1.06 -3.35 10.33
C ARG A 48 1.21 -3.11 8.83
N LEU A 49 0.50 -2.12 8.28
CA LEU A 49 0.71 -1.68 6.90
C LEU A 49 2.15 -1.18 6.68
N MET A 50 2.72 -0.46 7.65
CA MET A 50 4.12 -0.03 7.58
C MET A 50 5.09 -1.22 7.64
N ASP A 51 4.76 -2.31 8.34
CA ASP A 51 5.57 -3.54 8.28
C ASP A 51 5.62 -4.14 6.86
N HIS A 52 4.52 -4.04 6.11
CA HIS A 52 4.53 -4.42 4.69
C HIS A 52 5.44 -3.51 3.85
N VAL A 53 5.51 -2.21 4.15
CA VAL A 53 6.47 -1.29 3.50
C VAL A 53 7.90 -1.74 3.79
N ASP A 54 8.23 -2.01 5.07
CA ASP A 54 9.56 -2.47 5.47
C ASP A 54 9.94 -3.78 4.77
N HIS A 55 9.00 -4.72 4.65
CA HIS A 55 9.22 -5.99 3.96
C HIS A 55 9.45 -5.78 2.46
N LEU A 56 8.64 -4.93 1.79
CA LEU A 56 8.85 -4.58 0.38
C LEU A 56 10.23 -3.97 0.16
N VAL A 57 10.63 -3.02 1.00
CA VAL A 57 11.96 -2.39 0.93
C VAL A 57 13.07 -3.41 1.13
N LYS A 58 12.91 -4.34 2.08
CA LYS A 58 13.89 -5.42 2.33
C LYS A 58 14.07 -6.33 1.13
N ILE A 59 13.00 -6.69 0.40
CA ILE A 59 13.05 -7.64 -0.71
C ILE A 59 13.39 -6.96 -2.04
N ALA A 60 12.78 -5.81 -2.32
CA ALA A 60 12.86 -5.14 -3.61
C ALA A 60 13.85 -3.97 -3.64
N GLY A 61 14.13 -3.34 -2.50
CA GLY A 61 14.78 -2.04 -2.43
C GLY A 61 13.78 -0.89 -2.40
N ARG A 62 14.17 0.22 -1.76
CA ARG A 62 13.32 1.40 -1.59
C ARG A 62 12.88 2.04 -2.92
N GLU A 63 13.66 1.85 -3.97
CA GLU A 63 13.42 2.37 -5.32
C GLU A 63 12.20 1.71 -6.00
N HIS A 64 11.69 0.62 -5.44
CA HIS A 64 10.63 -0.20 -6.02
C HIS A 64 9.34 -0.18 -5.19
N VAL A 65 9.24 0.67 -4.18
CA VAL A 65 8.08 0.80 -3.30
C VAL A 65 7.39 2.15 -3.52
N GLY A 66 6.06 2.16 -3.50
CA GLY A 66 5.26 3.36 -3.63
C GLY A 66 3.91 3.24 -2.93
N LEU A 67 3.05 4.22 -3.09
CA LEU A 67 1.71 4.24 -2.52
C LEU A 67 0.66 3.86 -3.59
N GLY A 68 -0.14 2.84 -3.29
CA GLY A 68 -1.28 2.41 -4.07
C GLY A 68 -2.47 2.16 -3.14
N LEU A 69 -2.84 3.16 -2.34
CA LEU A 69 -3.67 3.03 -1.13
C LEU A 69 -5.08 2.49 -1.40
N ASP A 70 -5.62 2.71 -2.61
CA ASP A 70 -6.89 2.13 -3.04
C ASP A 70 -8.06 2.51 -2.11
N PHE A 71 -8.14 3.77 -1.70
CA PHE A 71 -9.23 4.26 -0.87
C PHE A 71 -10.57 4.10 -1.56
N CYS A 72 -11.43 3.27 -1.01
CA CYS A 72 -12.72 2.92 -1.61
C CYS A 72 -13.90 2.93 -0.61
N ASP A 73 -13.73 3.52 0.56
CA ASP A 73 -14.78 3.57 1.60
C ASP A 73 -16.06 4.24 1.12
N TYR A 74 -15.96 5.18 0.15
CA TYR A 74 -17.12 5.78 -0.52
C TYR A 74 -18.04 4.75 -1.18
N LEU A 75 -17.52 3.58 -1.57
CA LEU A 75 -18.35 2.50 -2.12
C LEU A 75 -19.32 1.93 -1.10
N LEU A 76 -19.06 2.09 0.20
CA LEU A 76 -19.97 1.67 1.26
C LEU A 76 -21.28 2.46 1.22
N GLU A 77 -21.26 3.71 0.76
CA GLU A 77 -22.44 4.56 0.64
C GLU A 77 -23.40 4.06 -0.45
N HIS A 78 -22.85 3.39 -1.47
CA HIS A 78 -23.62 2.86 -2.61
C HIS A 78 -24.10 1.40 -2.41
N LYS A 79 -23.72 0.75 -1.30
CA LYS A 79 -24.22 -0.60 -0.98
C LYS A 79 -25.69 -0.57 -0.57
N SER A 80 -26.42 -1.57 -1.04
CA SER A 80 -27.82 -1.78 -0.62
C SER A 80 -27.95 -2.05 0.88
N PRO A 81 -29.12 -1.82 1.49
CA PRO A 81 -29.35 -2.17 2.90
C PRO A 81 -29.02 -3.62 3.24
N VAL A 82 -29.27 -4.55 2.33
CA VAL A 82 -28.98 -5.99 2.50
C VAL A 82 -27.47 -6.23 2.58
N GLU A 83 -26.70 -5.63 1.69
CA GLU A 83 -25.23 -5.73 1.70
C GLU A 83 -24.61 -5.09 2.94
N ARG A 84 -25.25 -4.03 3.49
CA ARG A 84 -24.80 -3.39 4.74
C ARG A 84 -25.18 -4.16 5.98
N SER A 85 -26.24 -4.96 5.94
CA SER A 85 -26.77 -5.67 7.13
C SER A 85 -25.77 -6.65 7.75
N GLY A 86 -24.82 -7.17 6.94
CA GLY A 86 -23.74 -8.03 7.42
C GLY A 86 -22.48 -7.28 7.87
N MET A 87 -22.44 -5.94 7.74
CA MET A 87 -21.27 -5.13 8.09
C MET A 87 -21.44 -4.54 9.50
N ARG A 88 -20.33 -4.48 10.26
CA ARG A 88 -20.32 -3.75 11.54
C ARG A 88 -20.62 -2.27 11.27
N LYS A 89 -21.38 -1.63 12.17
CA LYS A 89 -21.62 -0.18 12.12
C LYS A 89 -20.26 0.55 12.18
N GLY A 90 -20.01 1.43 11.23
CA GLY A 90 -18.73 2.14 11.10
C GLY A 90 -17.60 1.30 10.51
N ALA A 91 -17.92 0.18 9.82
CA ALA A 91 -16.90 -0.61 9.11
C ALA A 91 -16.20 0.25 8.05
N HIS A 92 -14.89 0.14 7.99
CA HIS A 92 -14.03 0.70 6.95
C HIS A 92 -13.47 -0.43 6.09
N LEU A 93 -13.23 -0.14 4.81
CA LEU A 93 -12.55 -1.07 3.90
C LEU A 93 -11.02 -0.94 4.04
N SER A 94 -10.54 0.20 4.52
CA SER A 94 -9.13 0.48 4.76
C SER A 94 -8.70 0.05 6.17
N VAL A 95 -7.38 -0.06 6.38
CA VAL A 95 -6.80 -0.38 7.70
C VAL A 95 -7.15 0.69 8.74
N GLU A 96 -7.23 0.28 10.00
CA GLU A 96 -7.45 1.19 11.12
C GLU A 96 -6.35 2.26 11.18
N GLY A 97 -6.76 3.52 11.27
CA GLY A 97 -5.87 4.68 11.31
C GLY A 97 -5.57 5.30 9.93
N LEU A 98 -6.04 4.69 8.82
CA LEU A 98 -5.85 5.20 7.45
C LEU A 98 -7.16 5.03 6.66
N ALA A 99 -8.18 5.80 7.00
CA ALA A 99 -9.52 5.66 6.43
C ALA A 99 -9.72 6.41 5.08
N GLY A 100 -8.81 7.28 4.70
CA GLY A 100 -8.91 8.06 3.47
C GLY A 100 -7.77 9.05 3.28
N ASP A 101 -7.87 9.88 2.24
CA ASP A 101 -6.83 10.84 1.83
C ASP A 101 -6.36 11.77 2.95
N ARG A 102 -7.26 12.15 3.86
CA ARG A 102 -6.94 13.02 5.00
C ARG A 102 -5.93 12.39 5.98
N ASP A 103 -5.86 11.07 5.99
CA ASP A 103 -4.93 10.32 6.84
C ASP A 103 -3.58 10.05 6.16
N ALA A 104 -3.48 10.21 4.85
CA ALA A 104 -2.26 9.96 4.08
C ALA A 104 -1.02 10.72 4.61
N PRO A 105 -1.13 11.97 5.15
CA PRO A 105 0.00 12.66 5.77
C PRO A 105 0.62 11.97 6.99
N LYS A 106 -0.04 10.95 7.57
CA LYS A 106 0.55 10.13 8.64
C LYS A 106 1.67 9.22 8.13
N ILE A 107 1.62 8.83 6.86
CA ILE A 107 2.58 7.87 6.28
C ILE A 107 4.02 8.37 6.33
N PRO A 108 4.37 9.58 5.81
CA PRO A 108 5.75 10.06 5.87
C PRO A 108 6.25 10.23 7.32
N VAL A 109 5.38 10.57 8.27
CA VAL A 109 5.75 10.66 9.68
C VAL A 109 6.16 9.28 10.22
N LEU A 110 5.35 8.25 9.96
CA LEU A 110 5.64 6.88 10.40
C LEU A 110 6.88 6.29 9.71
N LEU A 111 7.12 6.62 8.44
CA LEU A 111 8.35 6.23 7.76
C LEU A 111 9.58 6.89 8.42
N ALA A 112 9.50 8.17 8.76
CA ALA A 112 10.58 8.87 9.49
C ALA A 112 10.84 8.25 10.88
N GLU A 113 9.80 7.91 11.63
CA GLU A 113 9.89 7.22 12.92
C GLU A 113 10.54 5.83 12.81
N ARG A 114 10.41 5.17 11.64
CA ARG A 114 11.05 3.89 11.31
C ARG A 114 12.50 4.04 10.80
N GLY A 115 13.00 5.27 10.72
CA GLY A 115 14.38 5.57 10.34
C GLY A 115 14.63 5.69 8.83
N TYR A 116 13.58 5.83 8.03
CA TYR A 116 13.73 6.16 6.61
C TYR A 116 14.31 7.56 6.44
N SER A 117 15.28 7.71 5.54
CA SER A 117 15.82 9.03 5.19
C SER A 117 14.78 9.86 4.43
N PRO A 118 14.87 11.21 4.44
CA PRO A 118 13.98 12.06 3.66
C PRO A 118 13.89 11.64 2.18
N ASP A 119 15.03 11.35 1.54
CA ASP A 119 15.05 10.89 0.15
C ASP A 119 14.29 9.57 -0.06
N ALA A 120 14.41 8.62 0.88
CA ALA A 120 13.66 7.36 0.80
C ALA A 120 12.15 7.58 0.99
N ILE A 121 11.77 8.52 1.84
CA ILE A 121 10.37 8.91 2.03
C ILE A 121 9.83 9.53 0.74
N ASP A 122 10.52 10.47 0.12
CA ASP A 122 10.11 11.10 -1.14
C ASP A 122 9.96 10.06 -2.26
N MET A 123 10.89 9.11 -2.36
CA MET A 123 10.79 7.99 -3.29
C MET A 123 9.51 7.21 -3.09
N ILE A 124 9.22 6.76 -1.87
CA ILE A 124 8.04 5.95 -1.52
C ILE A 124 6.76 6.77 -1.70
N MET A 125 6.76 8.05 -1.33
CA MET A 125 5.59 8.92 -1.42
C MET A 125 5.16 9.24 -2.85
N GLY A 126 6.07 9.12 -3.86
CA GLY A 126 5.66 9.36 -5.24
C GLY A 126 6.74 9.29 -6.30
N GLU A 127 7.99 9.64 -6.00
CA GLU A 127 9.03 9.74 -7.03
C GLU A 127 9.29 8.40 -7.74
N ASN A 128 9.12 7.26 -7.07
CA ASN A 128 9.27 5.95 -7.71
C ASN A 128 8.23 5.71 -8.80
N PHE A 129 6.95 6.05 -8.56
CA PHE A 129 5.92 5.98 -9.60
C PHE A 129 6.19 6.97 -10.72
N LEU A 130 6.59 8.21 -10.38
CA LEU A 130 6.95 9.22 -11.39
C LEU A 130 8.12 8.78 -12.26
N ARG A 131 9.13 8.13 -11.68
CA ARG A 131 10.28 7.55 -12.42
C ARG A 131 9.78 6.53 -13.46
N VAL A 132 8.92 5.61 -13.07
CA VAL A 132 8.36 4.60 -13.98
C VAL A 132 7.50 5.24 -15.05
N PHE A 133 6.62 6.17 -14.69
CA PHE A 133 5.78 6.87 -15.67
C PHE A 133 6.60 7.66 -16.68
N ARG A 134 7.62 8.40 -16.25
CA ARG A 134 8.55 9.10 -17.16
C ARG A 134 9.29 8.16 -18.11
N SER A 135 9.56 6.92 -17.70
CA SER A 135 10.22 5.94 -18.58
C SER A 135 9.30 5.36 -19.65
N VAL A 136 7.99 5.29 -19.37
CA VAL A 136 6.97 4.67 -20.25
C VAL A 136 6.24 5.70 -21.10
N PHE A 137 5.83 6.80 -20.51
CA PHE A 137 5.13 7.89 -21.20
C PHE A 137 6.16 8.89 -21.74
N LYS A 138 6.79 8.53 -22.86
CA LYS A 138 7.62 9.49 -23.60
C LYS A 138 6.72 10.45 -24.37
N PRO A 139 7.03 11.78 -24.40
CA PRO A 139 6.34 12.73 -25.23
C PRO A 139 6.51 12.41 -26.72
#